data_c91622485c3de2538de56e8b2c8e5229
#
_entry.id   c91622485c3de2538de56e8b2c8e5229
#
_cell.length_a   1.000
_cell.length_b   1.000
_cell.length_c   1.000
_cell.angle_alpha   90.00
_cell.angle_beta   90.00
_cell.angle_gamma   90.00
#
_symmetry.space_group_name_H-M   'P 1'
#
loop_
_entity.id
_entity.type
_entity.pdbx_description
1 polymer ?
#
loop_
_entity_poly.entity_id
_entity_poly.type
_entity_poly.pdbx_seq_one_letter_code
_entity_poly.pdbx_strand_id
1 'polypeptide(L)'
;MPIIKCTIDRRAIESAIKQQKTLEQKVILVDPSGLRLAVNSKSASWNYNYRKRGVDYYGKRHPQRTLRLGDTVNMTPQEARLRVEKVKAEVRNGEDPAAKIEREFEQARRDAFKHRSLNAWLSSYSDWLGTATKHKKEELIHVHYGLRELGMLQSPPSVITGRLLRAISQIHSERPSTGRHRFGAISRFFDYLVDEEALERNPAKDVSKHYKPKPSSPRASYYSTDELRMLWNPHEKLRSDYLRFLRFLIVCPLRMSEASELNPSNIFLDEQQLRLTAKQTKNDEAFTLPLLPAAIEALHLSNFEDGKRCFQLSSKGDEPMRSWSYFRKAIRRTTGIKHFNPHDLRRTFTSLMSEHSNFSESIIDSLLNHKRAATRSGVMRHYQHAKNLKQRREVME
;
A
#
# COMPACT_ATOMS: atom_id res chain seq x y z
N MET A 1 -38.48 13.61 -32.09
CA MET A 1 -38.40 12.13 -32.09
C MET A 1 -39.71 11.61 -32.68
N PRO A 2 -39.76 11.15 -33.94
CA PRO A 2 -40.95 10.62 -34.55
C PRO A 2 -41.33 9.25 -33.99
N ILE A 3 -42.64 9.05 -33.72
CA ILE A 3 -43.25 7.79 -33.32
C ILE A 3 -44.19 7.35 -34.40
N ILE A 4 -43.96 6.20 -35.04
CA ILE A 4 -44.72 5.70 -36.14
C ILE A 4 -45.42 4.43 -35.73
N LYS A 5 -46.74 4.35 -35.87
CA LYS A 5 -47.55 3.14 -35.61
C LYS A 5 -47.69 2.34 -36.90
N CYS A 6 -47.13 1.14 -36.88
CA CYS A 6 -47.19 0.22 -38.05
C CYS A 6 -46.94 -1.22 -37.58
N THR A 7 -47.31 -2.19 -38.43
CA THR A 7 -46.82 -3.58 -38.28
C THR A 7 -45.32 -3.56 -38.59
N ILE A 8 -44.50 -3.97 -37.62
CA ILE A 8 -43.06 -3.96 -37.79
C ILE A 8 -42.60 -5.21 -38.56
N ASP A 9 -42.31 -5.00 -39.82
CA ASP A 9 -41.70 -6.00 -40.71
C ASP A 9 -40.28 -5.51 -41.14
N ARG A 10 -39.62 -6.29 -42.01
CA ARG A 10 -38.28 -5.95 -42.51
C ARG A 10 -38.28 -4.61 -43.26
N ARG A 11 -39.31 -4.34 -44.06
CA ARG A 11 -39.40 -3.07 -44.84
C ARG A 11 -39.56 -1.87 -43.89
N ALA A 12 -40.41 -2.00 -42.88
CA ALA A 12 -40.58 -0.98 -41.87
C ALA A 12 -39.27 -0.67 -41.12
N ILE A 13 -38.49 -1.70 -40.80
CA ILE A 13 -37.17 -1.55 -40.15
C ILE A 13 -36.19 -0.78 -41.05
N GLU A 14 -36.06 -1.20 -42.32
CA GLU A 14 -35.19 -0.54 -43.30
C GLU A 14 -35.59 0.92 -43.54
N SER A 15 -36.89 1.18 -43.62
CA SER A 15 -37.44 2.57 -43.72
C SER A 15 -37.10 3.41 -42.51
N ALA A 16 -37.26 2.87 -41.30
CA ALA A 16 -36.93 3.57 -40.05
C ALA A 16 -35.45 3.88 -39.93
N ILE A 17 -34.56 2.97 -40.35
CA ILE A 17 -33.10 3.17 -40.38
C ILE A 17 -32.76 4.28 -41.38
N LYS A 18 -33.35 4.31 -42.55
CA LYS A 18 -33.18 5.39 -43.56
C LYS A 18 -33.68 6.73 -43.03
N GLN A 19 -34.85 6.75 -42.42
CA GLN A 19 -35.44 7.96 -41.84
C GLN A 19 -34.58 8.48 -40.67
N GLN A 20 -34.03 7.59 -39.82
CA GLN A 20 -33.11 7.99 -38.73
C GLN A 20 -31.87 8.68 -39.29
N LYS A 21 -31.27 8.17 -40.37
CA LYS A 21 -30.11 8.76 -41.04
C LYS A 21 -30.42 10.15 -41.63
N THR A 22 -31.63 10.30 -42.20
CA THR A 22 -32.05 11.57 -42.81
C THR A 22 -32.36 12.66 -41.74
N LEU A 23 -33.00 12.28 -40.63
CA LEU A 23 -33.45 13.19 -39.61
C LEU A 23 -32.42 13.41 -38.50
N GLU A 24 -31.37 12.58 -38.45
CA GLU A 24 -30.36 12.54 -37.36
C GLU A 24 -31.00 12.41 -35.96
N GLN A 25 -32.22 11.93 -35.87
CA GLN A 25 -32.98 11.76 -34.64
C GLN A 25 -33.39 10.32 -34.42
N LYS A 26 -33.58 9.95 -33.14
CA LYS A 26 -34.13 8.66 -32.77
C LYS A 26 -35.53 8.46 -33.37
N VAL A 27 -35.75 7.35 -34.05
CA VAL A 27 -37.07 6.95 -34.62
C VAL A 27 -37.62 5.79 -33.81
N ILE A 28 -38.92 5.82 -33.50
CA ILE A 28 -39.58 4.73 -32.75
C ILE A 28 -40.75 4.18 -33.62
N LEU A 29 -40.71 2.89 -33.95
CA LEU A 29 -41.86 2.16 -34.49
C LEU A 29 -42.62 1.52 -33.33
N VAL A 30 -43.94 1.50 -33.42
CA VAL A 30 -44.86 0.83 -32.45
C VAL A 30 -45.77 -0.09 -33.17
N ASP A 31 -45.65 -1.37 -32.85
CA ASP A 31 -46.44 -2.47 -33.40
C ASP A 31 -47.77 -2.65 -32.65
N PRO A 32 -48.86 -3.13 -33.28
CA PRO A 32 -50.14 -3.40 -32.60
C PRO A 32 -50.02 -4.35 -31.40
N SER A 33 -49.04 -5.26 -31.38
CA SER A 33 -48.73 -6.13 -30.22
C SER A 33 -48.19 -5.37 -29.01
N GLY A 34 -47.85 -4.05 -29.15
CA GLY A 34 -47.16 -3.25 -28.17
C GLY A 34 -45.64 -3.33 -28.26
N LEU A 35 -45.08 -4.13 -29.17
CA LEU A 35 -43.66 -4.17 -29.46
C LEU A 35 -43.20 -2.81 -29.98
N ARG A 36 -42.05 -2.35 -29.54
CA ARG A 36 -41.45 -1.08 -29.98
C ARG A 36 -40.05 -1.31 -30.53
N LEU A 37 -39.76 -0.74 -31.67
CA LEU A 37 -38.42 -0.68 -32.21
C LEU A 37 -37.89 0.73 -32.05
N ALA A 38 -36.78 0.88 -31.32
CA ALA A 38 -36.07 2.15 -31.17
C ALA A 38 -34.80 2.13 -32.04
N VAL A 39 -34.78 2.98 -33.05
CA VAL A 39 -33.66 3.12 -33.99
C VAL A 39 -32.87 4.37 -33.64
N ASN A 40 -31.58 4.20 -33.27
CA ASN A 40 -30.63 5.25 -33.04
C ASN A 40 -29.52 5.23 -34.11
N SER A 41 -28.60 6.19 -34.09
CA SER A 41 -27.47 6.26 -35.04
C SER A 41 -26.56 5.01 -35.00
N LYS A 42 -26.47 4.33 -33.85
CA LYS A 42 -25.56 3.19 -33.62
C LYS A 42 -26.25 1.84 -33.51
N SER A 43 -27.58 1.79 -33.24
CA SER A 43 -28.27 0.54 -32.94
C SER A 43 -29.75 0.64 -33.17
N ALA A 44 -30.38 -0.51 -33.45
CA ALA A 44 -31.82 -0.67 -33.45
C ALA A 44 -32.19 -1.75 -32.41
N SER A 45 -33.02 -1.41 -31.44
CA SER A 45 -33.35 -2.26 -30.31
C SER A 45 -34.83 -2.47 -30.11
N TRP A 46 -35.19 -3.69 -29.79
CA TRP A 46 -36.55 -4.11 -29.45
C TRP A 46 -36.87 -3.74 -28.02
N ASN A 47 -37.99 -3.12 -27.78
CA ASN A 47 -38.43 -2.66 -26.47
C ASN A 47 -39.90 -2.93 -26.26
N TYR A 48 -40.32 -3.09 -25.03
CA TYR A 48 -41.72 -3.18 -24.63
C TYR A 48 -41.96 -2.27 -23.43
N ASN A 49 -43.03 -1.46 -23.52
CA ASN A 49 -43.46 -0.62 -22.42
C ASN A 49 -44.57 -1.29 -21.64
N TYR A 50 -44.43 -1.45 -20.35
CA TYR A 50 -45.42 -2.01 -19.48
C TYR A 50 -45.56 -1.25 -18.18
N ARG A 51 -46.59 -1.56 -17.42
CA ARG A 51 -46.78 -1.06 -16.07
C ARG A 51 -47.05 -2.24 -15.18
N LYS A 52 -46.34 -2.36 -14.07
CA LYS A 52 -46.58 -3.38 -13.06
C LYS A 52 -48.02 -3.26 -12.56
N ARG A 53 -48.72 -4.36 -12.32
CA ARG A 53 -50.05 -4.39 -11.71
C ARG A 53 -50.00 -3.96 -10.25
N GLY A 54 -51.13 -3.36 -9.78
CA GLY A 54 -51.25 -2.89 -8.40
C GLY A 54 -50.86 -1.44 -8.22
N VAL A 55 -50.74 -1.05 -6.96
CA VAL A 55 -50.34 0.27 -6.49
C VAL A 55 -49.07 0.20 -5.67
N ASP A 56 -48.33 1.28 -5.56
CA ASP A 56 -47.19 1.40 -4.69
C ASP A 56 -47.59 1.56 -3.21
N TYR A 57 -46.61 1.71 -2.33
CA TYR A 57 -46.81 1.92 -0.90
C TYR A 57 -47.72 3.12 -0.58
N TYR A 58 -47.76 4.13 -1.46
CA TYR A 58 -48.56 5.34 -1.32
C TYR A 58 -49.92 5.25 -2.01
N GLY A 59 -50.32 4.08 -2.48
CA GLY A 59 -51.60 3.86 -3.17
C GLY A 59 -51.64 4.38 -4.61
N LYS A 60 -50.47 4.78 -5.19
CA LYS A 60 -50.39 5.27 -6.57
C LYS A 60 -50.09 4.12 -7.52
N ARG A 61 -50.61 4.21 -8.77
CA ARG A 61 -50.26 3.25 -9.84
C ARG A 61 -48.75 3.27 -10.10
N HIS A 62 -48.15 2.11 -10.23
CA HIS A 62 -46.73 2.00 -10.58
C HIS A 62 -46.41 2.77 -11.85
N PRO A 63 -45.21 3.40 -11.97
CA PRO A 63 -44.79 4.09 -13.19
C PRO A 63 -44.67 3.13 -14.38
N GLN A 64 -44.80 3.67 -15.59
CA GLN A 64 -44.51 2.91 -16.80
C GLN A 64 -43.01 2.61 -16.89
N ARG A 65 -42.68 1.36 -17.16
CA ARG A 65 -41.31 0.90 -17.39
C ARG A 65 -41.12 0.48 -18.85
N THR A 66 -39.89 0.63 -19.35
CA THR A 66 -39.46 0.14 -20.65
C THR A 66 -38.51 -1.03 -20.45
N LEU A 67 -38.85 -2.18 -20.99
CA LEU A 67 -38.00 -3.37 -21.00
C LEU A 67 -37.35 -3.51 -22.38
N ARG A 68 -36.04 -3.58 -22.44
CA ARG A 68 -35.30 -3.95 -23.63
C ARG A 68 -35.38 -5.46 -23.84
N LEU A 69 -35.83 -5.90 -25.04
CA LEU A 69 -35.99 -7.28 -25.36
C LEU A 69 -34.81 -7.89 -26.12
N GLY A 70 -34.12 -7.08 -26.92
CA GLY A 70 -32.96 -7.49 -27.71
C GLY A 70 -32.66 -6.48 -28.83
N ASP A 71 -31.80 -6.89 -29.76
CA ASP A 71 -31.38 -6.10 -30.92
C ASP A 71 -31.88 -6.72 -32.21
N THR A 72 -32.07 -5.91 -33.27
CA THR A 72 -32.50 -6.39 -34.59
C THR A 72 -31.50 -7.28 -35.29
N VAL A 73 -30.24 -7.30 -34.84
CA VAL A 73 -29.17 -8.18 -35.35
C VAL A 73 -29.38 -9.61 -34.90
N ASN A 74 -29.80 -9.80 -33.64
CA ASN A 74 -29.89 -11.11 -33.00
C ASN A 74 -31.33 -11.60 -32.79
N MET A 75 -32.31 -10.80 -33.17
CA MET A 75 -33.72 -11.12 -32.93
C MET A 75 -34.60 -10.60 -34.05
N THR A 76 -35.40 -11.50 -34.64
CA THR A 76 -36.39 -11.16 -35.66
C THR A 76 -37.62 -10.48 -35.07
N PRO A 77 -38.45 -9.79 -35.89
CA PRO A 77 -39.71 -9.20 -35.40
C PRO A 77 -40.68 -10.23 -34.81
N GLN A 78 -40.70 -11.47 -35.35
CA GLN A 78 -41.55 -12.55 -34.82
C GLN A 78 -41.10 -12.99 -33.42
N GLU A 79 -39.82 -13.24 -33.24
CA GLU A 79 -39.23 -13.58 -31.90
C GLU A 79 -39.45 -12.46 -30.88
N ALA A 80 -39.31 -11.20 -31.32
CA ALA A 80 -39.59 -10.06 -30.47
C ALA A 80 -41.04 -10.00 -30.01
N ARG A 81 -42.01 -10.29 -30.90
CA ARG A 81 -43.45 -10.38 -30.55
C ARG A 81 -43.70 -11.52 -29.55
N LEU A 82 -43.13 -12.70 -29.78
CA LEU A 82 -43.27 -13.83 -28.85
C LEU A 82 -42.74 -13.45 -27.47
N ARG A 83 -41.63 -12.72 -27.43
CA ARG A 83 -41.08 -12.25 -26.18
C ARG A 83 -41.96 -11.21 -25.48
N VAL A 84 -42.63 -10.32 -26.23
CA VAL A 84 -43.65 -9.42 -25.69
C VAL A 84 -44.79 -10.19 -25.05
N GLU A 85 -45.29 -11.26 -25.68
CA GLU A 85 -46.38 -12.07 -25.10
C GLU A 85 -45.96 -12.76 -23.80
N LYS A 86 -44.73 -13.28 -23.72
CA LYS A 86 -44.19 -13.82 -22.47
C LYS A 86 -44.13 -12.75 -21.37
N VAL A 87 -43.59 -11.56 -21.68
CA VAL A 87 -43.54 -10.43 -20.72
C VAL A 87 -44.93 -10.02 -20.29
N LYS A 88 -45.90 -9.97 -21.18
CA LYS A 88 -47.33 -9.71 -20.84
C LYS A 88 -47.87 -10.72 -19.82
N ALA A 89 -47.56 -12.01 -20.03
CA ALA A 89 -47.97 -13.05 -19.09
C ALA A 89 -47.36 -12.89 -17.72
N GLU A 90 -46.02 -12.60 -17.63
CA GLU A 90 -45.32 -12.31 -16.36
C GLU A 90 -45.93 -11.12 -15.64
N VAL A 91 -46.19 -10.00 -16.34
CA VAL A 91 -46.84 -8.83 -15.79
C VAL A 91 -48.28 -9.09 -15.33
N ARG A 92 -49.03 -9.95 -16.04
CA ARG A 92 -50.37 -10.38 -15.60
C ARG A 92 -50.31 -11.17 -14.31
N ASN A 93 -49.27 -11.95 -14.10
CA ASN A 93 -49.01 -12.69 -12.86
C ASN A 93 -48.50 -11.85 -11.72
N GLY A 94 -48.35 -10.53 -11.91
CA GLY A 94 -47.89 -9.60 -10.90
C GLY A 94 -46.36 -9.43 -10.81
N GLU A 95 -45.63 -10.09 -11.70
CA GLU A 95 -44.16 -9.98 -11.78
C GLU A 95 -43.73 -8.62 -12.37
N ASP A 96 -42.50 -8.20 -12.06
CA ASP A 96 -41.86 -7.06 -12.66
C ASP A 96 -40.58 -7.51 -13.37
N PRO A 97 -40.64 -7.80 -14.70
CA PRO A 97 -39.54 -8.35 -15.46
C PRO A 97 -38.28 -7.48 -15.47
N ALA A 98 -38.43 -6.16 -15.49
CA ALA A 98 -37.28 -5.26 -15.40
C ALA A 98 -36.58 -5.35 -14.03
N ALA A 99 -37.36 -5.37 -12.96
CA ALA A 99 -36.80 -5.50 -11.61
C ALA A 99 -36.17 -6.90 -11.38
N LYS A 100 -36.64 -7.93 -12.07
CA LYS A 100 -36.04 -9.27 -12.04
C LYS A 100 -34.66 -9.25 -12.70
N ILE A 101 -34.55 -8.68 -13.91
CA ILE A 101 -33.26 -8.53 -14.63
C ILE A 101 -32.29 -7.66 -13.84
N GLU A 102 -32.75 -6.56 -13.27
CA GLU A 102 -31.93 -5.69 -12.42
C GLU A 102 -31.36 -6.47 -11.23
N ARG A 103 -32.18 -7.26 -10.55
CA ARG A 103 -31.76 -8.11 -9.42
C ARG A 103 -30.76 -9.19 -9.84
N GLU A 104 -31.01 -9.88 -10.95
CA GLU A 104 -30.11 -10.89 -11.50
C GLU A 104 -28.75 -10.28 -11.89
N PHE A 105 -28.78 -9.10 -12.50
CA PHE A 105 -27.54 -8.37 -12.84
C PHE A 105 -26.77 -7.91 -11.61
N GLU A 106 -27.46 -7.38 -10.61
CA GLU A 106 -26.82 -7.00 -9.34
C GLU A 106 -26.24 -8.21 -8.62
N GLN A 107 -26.97 -9.34 -8.62
CA GLN A 107 -26.48 -10.58 -8.03
C GLN A 107 -25.24 -11.09 -8.76
N ALA A 108 -25.28 -11.15 -10.09
CA ALA A 108 -24.12 -11.54 -10.90
C ALA A 108 -22.91 -10.61 -10.69
N ARG A 109 -23.16 -9.31 -10.53
CA ARG A 109 -22.11 -8.33 -10.19
C ARG A 109 -21.53 -8.57 -8.81
N ARG A 110 -22.38 -8.85 -7.80
CA ARG A 110 -21.93 -9.18 -6.43
C ARG A 110 -21.13 -10.48 -6.44
N ASP A 111 -21.58 -11.48 -7.19
CA ASP A 111 -20.87 -12.76 -7.28
C ASP A 111 -19.53 -12.61 -7.99
N ALA A 112 -19.47 -11.88 -9.10
CA ALA A 112 -18.22 -11.56 -9.79
C ALA A 112 -17.25 -10.80 -8.86
N PHE A 113 -17.75 -9.87 -8.04
CA PHE A 113 -16.97 -9.13 -7.06
C PHE A 113 -16.39 -10.06 -5.99
N LYS A 114 -17.20 -10.97 -5.43
CA LYS A 114 -16.75 -11.95 -4.42
C LYS A 114 -15.75 -12.97 -4.98
N HIS A 115 -15.87 -13.32 -6.26
CA HIS A 115 -14.98 -14.27 -6.94
C HIS A 115 -13.73 -13.64 -7.54
N ARG A 116 -13.55 -12.34 -7.42
CA ARG A 116 -12.36 -11.63 -7.87
C ARG A 116 -11.11 -12.17 -7.17
N SER A 117 -10.03 -12.44 -7.94
CA SER A 117 -8.80 -13.00 -7.39
C SER A 117 -8.10 -12.05 -6.39
N LEU A 118 -7.36 -12.61 -5.44
CA LEU A 118 -6.54 -11.83 -4.50
C LEU A 118 -5.53 -10.93 -5.22
N ASN A 119 -4.98 -11.39 -6.35
CA ASN A 119 -4.07 -10.57 -7.16
C ASN A 119 -4.76 -9.33 -7.75
N ALA A 120 -6.00 -9.48 -8.20
CA ALA A 120 -6.79 -8.34 -8.69
C ALA A 120 -7.19 -7.38 -7.54
N TRP A 121 -7.44 -7.92 -6.35
CA TRP A 121 -7.68 -7.13 -5.15
C TRP A 121 -6.44 -6.35 -4.67
N LEU A 122 -5.22 -6.88 -4.88
CA LEU A 122 -3.98 -6.18 -4.56
C LEU A 122 -3.83 -4.87 -5.34
N SER A 123 -4.33 -4.79 -6.57
CA SER A 123 -4.33 -3.54 -7.34
C SER A 123 -5.20 -2.49 -6.66
N SER A 124 -6.44 -2.85 -6.26
CA SER A 124 -7.34 -1.94 -5.55
C SER A 124 -6.79 -1.55 -4.17
N TYR A 125 -6.17 -2.49 -3.45
CA TYR A 125 -5.49 -2.21 -2.19
C TYR A 125 -4.32 -1.24 -2.36
N SER A 126 -3.57 -1.36 -3.46
CA SER A 126 -2.53 -0.41 -3.82
C SER A 126 -3.08 1.01 -4.01
N ASP A 127 -4.23 1.14 -4.67
CA ASP A 127 -4.87 2.44 -4.88
C ASP A 127 -5.41 3.01 -3.56
N TRP A 128 -6.04 2.16 -2.73
CA TRP A 128 -6.52 2.52 -1.40
C TRP A 128 -5.40 3.00 -0.47
N LEU A 129 -4.23 2.34 -0.46
CA LEU A 129 -3.07 2.77 0.32
C LEU A 129 -2.57 4.17 -0.09
N GLY A 130 -2.95 4.67 -1.26
CA GLY A 130 -2.62 6.01 -1.74
C GLY A 130 -1.13 6.25 -1.93
N THR A 131 -0.76 7.52 -2.10
CA THR A 131 0.64 7.97 -2.18
C THR A 131 1.23 8.28 -0.79
N ALA A 132 0.40 8.31 0.25
CA ALA A 132 0.73 8.89 1.55
C ALA A 132 1.49 7.96 2.49
N THR A 133 1.56 6.66 2.22
CA THR A 133 2.26 5.74 3.13
C THR A 133 3.70 5.50 2.68
N LYS A 134 4.65 5.98 3.50
CA LYS A 134 6.10 5.74 3.38
C LYS A 134 6.46 4.25 3.14
N HIS A 135 5.57 3.34 3.56
CA HIS A 135 5.75 1.89 3.54
C HIS A 135 4.83 1.14 2.55
N LYS A 136 4.09 1.86 1.69
CA LYS A 136 3.19 1.25 0.70
C LYS A 136 3.85 0.13 -0.11
N LYS A 137 5.04 0.41 -0.66
CA LYS A 137 5.78 -0.55 -1.49
C LYS A 137 6.15 -1.81 -0.71
N GLU A 138 6.62 -1.65 0.53
CA GLU A 138 6.99 -2.77 1.40
C GLU A 138 5.77 -3.58 1.79
N GLU A 139 4.66 -2.93 2.11
CA GLU A 139 3.39 -3.57 2.43
C GLU A 139 2.92 -4.46 1.29
N LEU A 140 2.84 -3.93 0.07
CA LEU A 140 2.44 -4.67 -1.12
C LEU A 140 3.38 -5.85 -1.42
N ILE A 141 4.69 -5.65 -1.25
CA ILE A 141 5.68 -6.72 -1.40
C ILE A 141 5.40 -7.85 -0.41
N HIS A 142 5.14 -7.53 0.85
CA HIS A 142 4.88 -8.54 1.88
C HIS A 142 3.57 -9.29 1.63
N VAL A 143 2.49 -8.61 1.24
CA VAL A 143 1.22 -9.26 0.88
C VAL A 143 1.40 -10.16 -0.33
N HIS A 144 1.97 -9.62 -1.42
CA HIS A 144 2.17 -10.37 -2.66
C HIS A 144 2.99 -11.64 -2.46
N TYR A 145 4.18 -11.52 -1.83
CA TYR A 145 5.03 -12.69 -1.59
C TYR A 145 4.40 -13.67 -0.62
N GLY A 146 3.73 -13.21 0.44
CA GLY A 146 3.06 -14.10 1.37
C GLY A 146 1.92 -14.91 0.73
N LEU A 147 1.09 -14.28 -0.11
CA LEU A 147 0.04 -14.98 -0.86
C LEU A 147 0.61 -15.89 -1.96
N ARG A 148 1.71 -15.48 -2.59
CA ARG A 148 2.41 -16.30 -3.59
C ARG A 148 2.98 -17.58 -2.97
N GLU A 149 3.59 -17.49 -1.80
CA GLU A 149 4.15 -18.65 -1.07
C GLU A 149 3.07 -19.63 -0.63
N LEU A 150 1.87 -19.14 -0.37
CA LEU A 150 0.69 -19.97 -0.12
C LEU A 150 0.05 -20.52 -1.40
N GLY A 151 0.50 -20.11 -2.58
CA GLY A 151 -0.11 -20.48 -3.88
C GLY A 151 -1.49 -19.85 -4.12
N MET A 152 -1.84 -18.77 -3.42
CA MET A 152 -3.21 -18.25 -3.34
C MET A 152 -3.49 -16.97 -4.15
N LEU A 153 -2.50 -16.45 -4.90
CA LEU A 153 -2.66 -15.17 -5.62
C LEU A 153 -3.86 -15.15 -6.60
N GLN A 154 -4.16 -16.27 -7.24
CA GLN A 154 -5.24 -16.36 -8.22
C GLN A 154 -6.57 -16.84 -7.62
N SER A 155 -6.57 -17.14 -6.34
CA SER A 155 -7.76 -17.59 -5.62
C SER A 155 -8.64 -16.41 -5.18
N PRO A 156 -9.96 -16.58 -5.06
CA PRO A 156 -10.82 -15.59 -4.44
C PRO A 156 -10.57 -15.53 -2.93
N PRO A 157 -10.87 -14.39 -2.27
CA PRO A 157 -10.68 -14.24 -0.82
C PRO A 157 -11.38 -15.31 0.02
N SER A 158 -12.54 -15.78 -0.43
CA SER A 158 -13.40 -16.74 0.31
C SER A 158 -12.75 -18.11 0.57
N VAL A 159 -11.75 -18.52 -0.20
CA VAL A 159 -11.05 -19.80 0.02
C VAL A 159 -9.97 -19.72 1.10
N ILE A 160 -9.60 -18.52 1.51
CA ILE A 160 -8.55 -18.33 2.51
C ILE A 160 -9.11 -18.58 3.91
N THR A 161 -8.49 -19.51 4.60
CA THR A 161 -8.85 -19.85 5.98
C THR A 161 -7.69 -19.55 6.93
N GLY A 162 -7.99 -19.38 8.22
CA GLY A 162 -6.97 -19.24 9.25
C GLY A 162 -6.02 -20.45 9.26
N ARG A 163 -6.50 -21.65 8.89
CA ARG A 163 -5.65 -22.85 8.79
C ARG A 163 -4.58 -22.71 7.70
N LEU A 164 -4.93 -22.18 6.52
CA LEU A 164 -3.95 -21.93 5.44
C LEU A 164 -2.91 -20.88 5.86
N LEU A 165 -3.33 -19.83 6.56
CA LEU A 165 -2.42 -18.77 6.99
C LEU A 165 -1.39 -19.22 8.04
N ARG A 166 -1.65 -20.32 8.76
CA ARG A 166 -0.65 -20.93 9.68
C ARG A 166 0.61 -21.37 8.95
N ALA A 167 0.51 -21.75 7.67
CA ALA A 167 1.65 -22.19 6.87
C ALA A 167 2.74 -21.12 6.75
N ILE A 168 2.40 -19.82 6.83
CA ILE A 168 3.38 -18.72 6.81
C ILE A 168 4.38 -18.86 7.97
N SER A 169 3.94 -19.28 9.15
CA SER A 169 4.82 -19.50 10.30
C SER A 169 5.79 -20.67 10.07
N GLN A 170 5.35 -21.72 9.38
CA GLN A 170 6.16 -22.87 9.04
C GLN A 170 7.18 -22.57 7.94
N ILE A 171 6.74 -21.93 6.86
CA ILE A 171 7.59 -21.49 5.72
C ILE A 171 8.73 -20.59 6.23
N HIS A 172 8.45 -19.78 7.24
CA HIS A 172 9.41 -18.81 7.77
C HIS A 172 9.96 -19.18 9.15
N SER A 173 10.04 -20.47 9.50
CA SER A 173 10.57 -20.94 10.79
C SER A 173 11.99 -20.42 11.06
N GLU A 174 12.86 -20.42 10.04
CA GLU A 174 14.24 -19.91 10.13
C GLU A 174 14.34 -18.38 10.03
N ARG A 175 13.30 -17.71 9.51
CA ARG A 175 13.24 -16.25 9.33
C ARG A 175 11.96 -15.68 9.94
N PRO A 176 11.76 -15.81 11.24
CA PRO A 176 10.48 -15.49 11.90
C PRO A 176 10.09 -14.02 11.74
N SER A 177 11.05 -13.11 11.64
CA SER A 177 10.79 -11.69 11.36
C SER A 177 10.12 -11.49 10.00
N THR A 178 10.59 -12.17 8.94
CA THR A 178 9.98 -12.13 7.61
C THR A 178 8.56 -12.68 7.65
N GLY A 179 8.36 -13.82 8.27
CA GLY A 179 7.03 -14.43 8.46
C GLY A 179 6.08 -13.48 9.18
N ARG A 180 6.55 -12.80 10.23
CA ARG A 180 5.76 -11.83 10.98
C ARG A 180 5.34 -10.64 10.15
N HIS A 181 6.25 -10.08 9.35
CA HIS A 181 5.94 -8.96 8.44
C HIS A 181 4.91 -9.39 7.38
N ARG A 182 5.09 -10.56 6.78
CA ARG A 182 4.13 -11.10 5.79
C ARG A 182 2.77 -11.36 6.40
N PHE A 183 2.73 -12.05 7.54
CA PHE A 183 1.47 -12.32 8.23
C PHE A 183 0.74 -11.03 8.63
N GLY A 184 1.47 -10.05 9.16
CA GLY A 184 0.90 -8.74 9.53
C GLY A 184 0.36 -7.98 8.33
N ALA A 185 1.10 -7.96 7.22
CA ALA A 185 0.67 -7.31 5.98
C ALA A 185 -0.57 -7.99 5.38
N ILE A 186 -0.58 -9.33 5.33
CA ILE A 186 -1.76 -10.10 4.89
C ILE A 186 -2.97 -9.83 5.80
N SER A 187 -2.77 -9.74 7.11
CA SER A 187 -3.87 -9.43 8.03
C SER A 187 -4.49 -8.06 7.74
N ARG A 188 -3.68 -7.03 7.50
CA ARG A 188 -4.18 -5.69 7.13
C ARG A 188 -4.87 -5.69 5.78
N PHE A 189 -4.34 -6.43 4.80
CA PHE A 189 -5.00 -6.61 3.52
C PHE A 189 -6.37 -7.28 3.66
N PHE A 190 -6.51 -8.27 4.53
CA PHE A 190 -7.80 -8.88 4.80
C PHE A 190 -8.75 -7.99 5.61
N ASP A 191 -8.25 -7.09 6.46
CA ASP A 191 -9.08 -6.05 7.07
C ASP A 191 -9.67 -5.13 5.97
N TYR A 192 -8.85 -4.69 5.00
CA TYR A 192 -9.33 -3.95 3.83
C TYR A 192 -10.40 -4.73 3.04
N LEU A 193 -10.22 -6.05 2.82
CA LEU A 193 -11.21 -6.86 2.10
C LEU A 193 -12.53 -7.00 2.88
N VAL A 194 -12.50 -6.92 4.19
CA VAL A 194 -13.71 -6.86 5.02
C VAL A 194 -14.39 -5.50 4.90
N ASP A 195 -13.63 -4.42 4.92
CA ASP A 195 -14.14 -3.06 4.73
C ASP A 195 -14.78 -2.86 3.34
N GLU A 196 -14.26 -3.56 2.31
CA GLU A 196 -14.81 -3.61 0.95
C GLU A 196 -15.95 -4.65 0.78
N GLU A 197 -16.42 -5.26 1.85
CA GLU A 197 -17.47 -6.30 1.84
C GLU A 197 -17.13 -7.55 0.98
N ALA A 198 -15.87 -7.74 0.60
CA ALA A 198 -15.40 -8.93 -0.12
C ALA A 198 -15.29 -10.17 0.79
N LEU A 199 -15.18 -9.96 2.10
CA LEU A 199 -15.16 -10.97 3.16
C LEU A 199 -16.06 -10.54 4.31
N GLU A 200 -16.71 -11.49 4.97
CA GLU A 200 -17.47 -11.23 6.18
C GLU A 200 -16.57 -10.99 7.40
N ARG A 201 -15.41 -11.65 7.43
CA ARG A 201 -14.44 -11.53 8.51
C ARG A 201 -13.01 -11.81 8.04
N ASN A 202 -12.06 -11.26 8.78
CA ASN A 202 -10.64 -11.44 8.48
C ASN A 202 -10.14 -12.82 8.99
N PRO A 203 -9.74 -13.75 8.10
CA PRO A 203 -9.29 -15.09 8.50
C PRO A 203 -7.96 -15.09 9.27
N ALA A 204 -7.15 -14.04 9.19
CA ALA A 204 -5.92 -13.92 9.96
C ALA A 204 -6.19 -13.69 11.45
N LYS A 205 -7.36 -13.14 11.82
CA LYS A 205 -7.76 -12.98 13.23
C LYS A 205 -8.16 -14.30 13.86
N ASP A 206 -8.61 -15.28 13.08
CA ASP A 206 -8.94 -16.62 13.54
C ASP A 206 -7.70 -17.48 13.85
N VAL A 207 -6.50 -17.03 13.46
CA VAL A 207 -5.25 -17.71 13.79
C VAL A 207 -4.88 -17.43 15.24
N SER A 208 -4.89 -18.48 16.07
CA SER A 208 -4.49 -18.33 17.48
C SER A 208 -3.03 -17.89 17.62
N LYS A 209 -2.70 -17.21 18.71
CA LYS A 209 -1.35 -16.67 18.99
C LYS A 209 -0.24 -17.73 18.87
N HIS A 210 -0.56 -18.96 19.23
CA HIS A 210 0.39 -20.09 19.17
C HIS A 210 0.89 -20.37 17.73
N TYR A 211 0.03 -20.20 16.72
CA TYR A 211 0.36 -20.47 15.32
C TYR A 211 0.81 -19.23 14.54
N LYS A 212 0.79 -18.05 15.16
CA LYS A 212 1.33 -16.83 14.52
C LYS A 212 2.86 -16.87 14.50
N PRO A 213 3.50 -16.27 13.49
CA PRO A 213 4.96 -16.18 13.46
C PRO A 213 5.49 -15.51 14.74
N LYS A 214 6.44 -16.17 15.40
CA LYS A 214 7.03 -15.68 16.65
C LYS A 214 7.84 -14.40 16.40
N PRO A 215 7.93 -13.50 17.37
CA PRO A 215 8.90 -12.42 17.30
C PRO A 215 10.32 -13.00 17.24
N SER A 216 11.19 -12.39 16.44
CA SER A 216 12.61 -12.73 16.51
C SER A 216 13.14 -12.36 17.89
N SER A 217 14.00 -13.22 18.45
CA SER A 217 14.73 -12.86 19.66
C SER A 217 15.49 -11.55 19.45
N PRO A 218 15.52 -10.65 20.44
CA PRO A 218 16.38 -9.47 20.37
C PRO A 218 17.81 -9.93 20.10
N ARG A 219 18.46 -9.41 19.07
CA ARG A 219 19.88 -9.64 18.87
C ARG A 219 20.61 -8.81 19.93
N ALA A 220 21.30 -9.46 20.84
CA ALA A 220 22.21 -8.84 21.81
C ALA A 220 23.60 -8.62 21.18
N SER A 221 23.66 -8.17 19.91
CA SER A 221 24.93 -7.94 19.24
C SER A 221 25.35 -6.48 19.40
N TYR A 222 26.47 -6.27 20.05
CA TYR A 222 27.24 -5.03 20.08
C TYR A 222 28.70 -5.38 19.77
N TYR A 223 29.48 -4.39 19.32
CA TYR A 223 30.89 -4.58 18.98
C TYR A 223 31.76 -4.42 20.22
N SER A 224 32.72 -5.30 20.38
CA SER A 224 33.78 -5.14 21.39
C SER A 224 34.69 -3.96 21.03
N THR A 225 35.48 -3.49 21.99
CA THR A 225 36.45 -2.45 21.75
C THR A 225 37.45 -2.83 20.65
N ASP A 226 37.85 -4.09 20.59
CA ASP A 226 38.77 -4.58 19.56
C ASP A 226 38.11 -4.60 18.17
N GLU A 227 36.85 -5.02 18.09
CA GLU A 227 36.09 -4.93 16.84
C GLU A 227 35.87 -3.47 16.39
N LEU A 228 35.65 -2.53 17.33
CA LEU A 228 35.59 -1.10 17.02
C LEU A 228 36.91 -0.58 16.48
N ARG A 229 38.06 -1.03 17.04
CA ARG A 229 39.41 -0.69 16.51
C ARG A 229 39.60 -1.24 15.10
N MET A 230 39.18 -2.47 14.83
CA MET A 230 39.20 -3.05 13.48
C MET A 230 38.30 -2.31 12.50
N LEU A 231 37.13 -1.84 12.94
CA LEU A 231 36.22 -1.03 12.12
C LEU A 231 36.81 0.36 11.85
N TRP A 232 37.49 0.95 12.82
CA TRP A 232 38.11 2.26 12.68
C TRP A 232 39.33 2.24 11.75
N ASN A 233 40.15 1.17 11.83
CA ASN A 233 41.34 0.94 11.04
C ASN A 233 41.26 -0.42 10.29
N PRO A 234 40.54 -0.49 9.17
CA PRO A 234 40.48 -1.73 8.37
C PRO A 234 41.85 -2.19 7.88
N HIS A 235 42.10 -3.48 7.86
CA HIS A 235 43.37 -4.09 7.42
C HIS A 235 43.65 -3.87 5.94
N GLU A 236 42.60 -3.88 5.11
CA GLU A 236 42.69 -3.65 3.69
C GLU A 236 42.13 -2.29 3.31
N LYS A 237 42.59 -1.80 2.14
CA LYS A 237 42.12 -0.51 1.61
C LYS A 237 40.61 -0.54 1.34
N LEU A 238 39.89 0.27 2.05
CA LEU A 238 38.49 0.57 1.85
C LEU A 238 38.34 1.84 1.01
N ARG A 239 37.29 1.92 0.19
CA ARG A 239 36.96 3.16 -0.52
C ARG A 239 36.82 4.32 0.48
N SER A 240 37.44 5.47 0.18
CA SER A 240 37.56 6.60 1.12
C SER A 240 36.20 7.03 1.69
N ASP A 241 35.16 7.16 0.86
CA ASP A 241 33.82 7.51 1.32
C ASP A 241 33.21 6.48 2.29
N TYR A 242 33.49 5.20 2.04
CA TYR A 242 33.01 4.14 2.93
C TYR A 242 33.73 4.18 4.28
N LEU A 243 35.03 4.46 4.26
CA LEU A 243 35.81 4.58 5.50
C LEU A 243 35.35 5.81 6.31
N ARG A 244 35.22 6.97 5.66
CA ARG A 244 34.71 8.18 6.31
C ARG A 244 33.31 7.97 6.88
N PHE A 245 32.40 7.39 6.10
CA PHE A 245 31.04 7.09 6.52
C PHE A 245 31.00 6.10 7.70
N LEU A 246 31.84 5.05 7.68
CA LEU A 246 31.95 4.10 8.77
C LEU A 246 32.45 4.77 10.05
N ARG A 247 33.51 5.58 9.99
CA ARG A 247 34.05 6.34 11.13
C ARG A 247 33.00 7.32 11.67
N PHE A 248 32.30 8.00 10.80
CA PHE A 248 31.19 8.87 11.20
C PHE A 248 30.09 8.10 11.96
N LEU A 249 29.70 6.93 11.49
CA LEU A 249 28.68 6.09 12.16
C LEU A 249 29.15 5.52 13.51
N ILE A 250 30.46 5.38 13.73
CA ILE A 250 31.02 4.94 15.01
C ILE A 250 30.86 6.06 16.05
N VAL A 251 31.17 7.30 15.69
CA VAL A 251 31.17 8.45 16.64
C VAL A 251 29.83 9.19 16.70
N CYS A 252 28.99 9.06 15.68
CA CYS A 252 27.67 9.68 15.62
C CYS A 252 26.56 8.62 15.61
N PRO A 253 25.77 8.48 16.68
CA PRO A 253 24.76 7.42 16.78
C PRO A 253 23.50 7.71 15.95
N LEU A 254 23.65 8.19 14.70
CA LEU A 254 22.57 8.40 13.75
C LEU A 254 22.12 7.07 13.12
N ARG A 255 20.89 7.03 12.62
CA ARG A 255 20.51 5.92 11.74
C ARG A 255 21.29 6.01 10.43
N MET A 256 21.69 4.86 9.90
CA MET A 256 22.46 4.78 8.67
C MET A 256 21.82 5.56 7.51
N SER A 257 20.49 5.49 7.38
CA SER A 257 19.76 6.26 6.37
C SER A 257 19.79 7.77 6.62
N GLU A 258 19.70 8.22 7.88
CA GLU A 258 19.78 9.63 8.26
C GLU A 258 21.19 10.16 7.95
N ALA A 259 22.23 9.43 8.35
CA ALA A 259 23.62 9.80 8.08
C ALA A 259 23.97 9.83 6.57
N SER A 260 23.41 8.91 5.78
CA SER A 260 23.70 8.87 4.34
C SER A 260 23.07 10.00 3.52
N GLU A 261 22.04 10.65 4.06
CA GLU A 261 21.34 11.76 3.41
C GLU A 261 21.84 13.14 3.90
N LEU A 262 22.88 13.18 4.74
CA LEU A 262 23.45 14.43 5.21
C LEU A 262 24.03 15.24 4.04
N ASN A 263 23.78 16.53 4.09
CA ASN A 263 24.35 17.53 3.21
C ASN A 263 24.96 18.69 4.02
N PRO A 264 25.74 19.59 3.43
CA PRO A 264 26.41 20.67 4.14
C PRO A 264 25.48 21.55 4.97
N SER A 265 24.24 21.76 4.53
CA SER A 265 23.24 22.57 5.24
C SER A 265 22.78 21.96 6.58
N ASN A 266 23.09 20.69 6.82
CA ASN A 266 22.83 20.04 8.11
C ASN A 266 23.94 20.31 9.15
N ILE A 267 25.09 20.88 8.74
CA ILE A 267 26.29 20.99 9.54
C ILE A 267 26.49 22.45 9.96
N PHE A 268 26.48 22.73 11.26
CA PHE A 268 26.65 24.02 11.86
C PHE A 268 27.95 23.99 12.64
N LEU A 269 29.06 24.35 11.97
CA LEU A 269 30.43 24.24 12.52
C LEU A 269 30.69 25.14 13.69
N ASP A 270 30.29 26.41 13.63
CA ASP A 270 30.49 27.39 14.68
C ASP A 270 29.83 26.94 15.97
N GLU A 271 28.71 26.26 15.88
CA GLU A 271 27.97 25.69 17.01
C GLU A 271 28.40 24.26 17.35
N GLN A 272 29.20 23.63 16.47
CA GLN A 272 29.56 22.21 16.52
C GLN A 272 28.30 21.32 16.64
N GLN A 273 27.34 21.51 15.77
CA GLN A 273 26.07 20.82 15.80
C GLN A 273 25.73 20.27 14.42
N LEU A 274 25.04 19.13 14.44
CA LEU A 274 24.34 18.56 13.29
C LEU A 274 22.85 18.72 13.54
N ARG A 275 22.10 19.22 12.56
CA ARG A 275 20.65 19.44 12.63
C ARG A 275 19.95 18.74 11.50
N LEU A 276 19.01 17.88 11.84
CA LEU A 276 18.10 17.22 10.90
C LEU A 276 16.71 17.86 11.00
N THR A 277 16.11 18.11 9.86
CA THR A 277 14.69 18.51 9.79
C THR A 277 13.78 17.31 10.08
N ALA A 278 12.53 17.57 10.44
CA ALA A 278 11.54 16.50 10.66
C ALA A 278 11.42 15.55 9.46
N LYS A 279 11.47 16.05 8.23
CA LYS A 279 11.42 15.26 6.99
C LYS A 279 12.60 14.31 6.80
N GLN A 280 13.77 14.63 7.38
CA GLN A 280 14.98 13.81 7.29
C GLN A 280 15.03 12.71 8.34
N THR A 281 14.16 12.76 9.34
CA THR A 281 14.15 11.77 10.43
C THR A 281 13.06 10.73 10.24
N LYS A 282 13.29 9.53 10.74
CA LYS A 282 12.29 8.47 10.72
C LYS A 282 11.07 8.77 11.62
N ASN A 283 11.25 9.63 12.61
CA ASN A 283 10.23 9.93 13.62
C ASN A 283 9.38 11.15 13.29
N ASP A 284 9.67 11.82 12.17
CA ASP A 284 9.06 13.08 11.74
C ASP A 284 9.22 14.22 12.79
N GLU A 285 10.31 14.17 13.58
CA GLU A 285 10.69 15.18 14.56
C GLU A 285 12.07 15.76 14.23
N ALA A 286 12.23 17.09 14.29
CA ALA A 286 13.54 17.71 14.10
C ALA A 286 14.53 17.25 15.19
N PHE A 287 15.78 17.01 14.80
CA PHE A 287 16.78 16.45 15.71
C PHE A 287 18.08 17.23 15.62
N THR A 288 18.69 17.50 16.78
CA THR A 288 20.02 18.16 16.90
C THR A 288 20.96 17.23 17.64
N LEU A 289 22.16 17.02 17.09
CA LEU A 289 23.23 16.23 17.69
C LEU A 289 24.48 17.08 17.81
N PRO A 290 25.23 17.09 18.96
CA PRO A 290 26.54 17.67 19.03
C PRO A 290 27.51 16.97 18.07
N LEU A 291 28.41 17.72 17.46
CA LEU A 291 29.50 17.19 16.63
C LEU A 291 30.82 17.27 17.40
N LEU A 292 31.44 16.11 17.58
CA LEU A 292 32.77 15.99 18.12
C LEU A 292 33.83 16.19 17.02
N PRO A 293 35.09 16.52 17.38
CA PRO A 293 36.18 16.67 16.41
C PRO A 293 36.34 15.47 15.48
N ALA A 294 36.24 14.25 15.99
CA ALA A 294 36.34 13.03 15.18
C ALA A 294 35.18 12.90 14.15
N ALA A 295 33.99 13.41 14.47
CA ALA A 295 32.89 13.42 13.51
C ALA A 295 33.11 14.48 12.42
N ILE A 296 33.64 15.63 12.78
CA ILE A 296 34.00 16.72 11.86
C ILE A 296 35.12 16.25 10.89
N GLU A 297 36.13 15.55 11.41
CA GLU A 297 37.21 14.96 10.60
C GLU A 297 36.62 13.92 9.61
N ALA A 298 35.72 13.03 10.05
CA ALA A 298 35.07 12.05 9.20
C ALA A 298 34.21 12.67 8.10
N LEU A 299 33.61 13.83 8.32
CA LEU A 299 32.86 14.59 7.32
C LEU A 299 33.77 15.15 6.21
N HIS A 300 35.04 15.49 6.51
CA HIS A 300 36.02 16.01 5.53
C HIS A 300 35.50 17.24 4.77
N LEU A 301 35.27 18.33 5.52
CA LEU A 301 34.53 19.50 5.08
C LEU A 301 35.14 20.26 3.88
N SER A 302 36.44 20.08 3.62
CA SER A 302 37.12 20.73 2.47
C SER A 302 36.60 20.28 1.09
N ASN A 303 35.85 19.18 1.02
CA ASN A 303 35.33 18.62 -0.23
C ASN A 303 33.81 18.78 -0.35
N PHE A 304 33.21 19.67 0.45
CA PHE A 304 31.78 19.91 0.34
C PHE A 304 31.44 20.75 -0.88
N GLU A 305 30.56 20.21 -1.71
CA GLU A 305 29.90 20.93 -2.79
C GLU A 305 28.45 21.22 -2.36
N ASP A 306 28.03 22.46 -2.54
CA ASP A 306 26.67 22.87 -2.23
C ASP A 306 25.64 21.99 -2.97
N GLY A 307 24.63 21.55 -2.25
CA GLY A 307 23.57 20.70 -2.77
C GLY A 307 23.91 19.21 -2.89
N LYS A 308 25.18 18.80 -2.65
CA LYS A 308 25.56 17.38 -2.65
C LYS A 308 25.59 16.80 -1.23
N ARG A 309 25.52 15.48 -1.14
CA ARG A 309 25.63 14.76 0.15
C ARG A 309 27.05 14.78 0.68
N CYS A 310 27.19 14.81 2.00
CA CYS A 310 28.49 14.74 2.67
C CYS A 310 29.25 13.43 2.36
N PHE A 311 28.54 12.36 2.03
CA PHE A 311 29.09 11.06 1.70
C PHE A 311 28.56 10.56 0.34
N GLN A 312 29.44 10.47 -0.64
CA GLN A 312 29.10 9.95 -1.96
C GLN A 312 29.21 8.42 -1.99
N LEU A 313 28.25 7.75 -1.38
CA LEU A 313 28.28 6.30 -1.14
C LEU A 313 27.90 5.48 -2.39
N SER A 314 27.14 6.04 -3.32
CA SER A 314 26.76 5.39 -4.58
C SER A 314 27.94 5.39 -5.58
N SER A 315 28.01 4.35 -6.41
CA SER A 315 28.90 4.34 -7.58
C SER A 315 28.48 5.32 -8.67
N LYS A 316 27.27 5.86 -8.56
CA LYS A 316 26.68 6.83 -9.49
C LYS A 316 26.77 8.28 -8.98
N GLY A 317 27.75 8.57 -8.11
CA GLY A 317 27.95 9.89 -7.54
C GLY A 317 26.95 10.21 -6.44
N ASP A 318 26.28 11.36 -6.52
CA ASP A 318 25.39 11.87 -5.45
C ASP A 318 23.99 11.22 -5.40
N GLU A 319 23.79 10.07 -6.07
CA GLU A 319 22.55 9.32 -5.93
C GLU A 319 22.46 8.61 -4.55
N PRO A 320 21.25 8.43 -4.01
CA PRO A 320 21.04 7.65 -2.80
C PRO A 320 21.54 6.21 -2.95
N MET A 321 22.12 5.66 -1.90
CA MET A 321 22.53 4.27 -1.87
C MET A 321 21.31 3.36 -1.94
N ARG A 322 21.10 2.67 -3.04
CA ARG A 322 19.96 1.75 -3.25
C ARG A 322 20.10 0.44 -2.49
N SER A 323 21.32 -0.03 -2.29
CA SER A 323 21.59 -1.30 -1.62
C SER A 323 22.81 -1.21 -0.70
N TRP A 324 22.56 -1.44 0.58
CA TRP A 324 23.61 -1.48 1.61
C TRP A 324 24.39 -2.79 1.64
N SER A 325 24.05 -3.74 0.77
CA SER A 325 24.74 -5.04 0.72
C SER A 325 26.19 -4.91 0.33
N TYR A 326 26.51 -4.03 -0.64
CA TYR A 326 27.89 -3.77 -1.07
C TYR A 326 28.71 -3.14 0.05
N PHE A 327 28.19 -2.12 0.73
CA PHE A 327 28.84 -1.51 1.88
C PHE A 327 29.17 -2.53 2.96
N ARG A 328 28.15 -3.30 3.39
CA ARG A 328 28.36 -4.34 4.41
C ARG A 328 29.34 -5.43 3.97
N LYS A 329 29.32 -5.83 2.70
CA LYS A 329 30.28 -6.81 2.15
C LYS A 329 31.70 -6.26 2.15
N ALA A 330 31.88 -4.99 1.76
CA ALA A 330 33.19 -4.32 1.77
C ALA A 330 33.76 -4.26 3.19
N ILE A 331 32.98 -3.79 4.17
CA ILE A 331 33.42 -3.73 5.56
C ILE A 331 33.83 -5.11 6.10
N ARG A 332 32.99 -6.14 5.89
CA ARG A 332 33.30 -7.49 6.35
C ARG A 332 34.61 -8.03 5.74
N ARG A 333 34.83 -7.77 4.44
CA ARG A 333 36.05 -8.20 3.77
C ARG A 333 37.27 -7.48 4.34
N THR A 334 37.21 -6.16 4.49
CA THR A 334 38.37 -5.33 4.87
C THR A 334 38.68 -5.35 6.36
N THR A 335 37.75 -5.76 7.21
CA THR A 335 37.95 -5.85 8.66
C THR A 335 38.03 -7.27 9.20
N GLY A 336 37.63 -8.28 8.41
CA GLY A 336 37.53 -9.67 8.88
C GLY A 336 36.35 -9.96 9.81
N ILE A 337 35.53 -8.95 10.15
CA ILE A 337 34.37 -9.10 11.03
C ILE A 337 33.26 -9.88 10.29
N LYS A 338 32.88 -11.07 10.79
CA LYS A 338 31.91 -11.95 10.14
C LYS A 338 30.51 -11.37 10.04
N HIS A 339 30.08 -10.67 11.06
CA HIS A 339 28.73 -10.11 11.18
C HIS A 339 28.76 -8.61 11.36
N PHE A 340 28.81 -7.89 10.25
CA PHE A 340 28.72 -6.43 10.30
C PHE A 340 27.30 -5.94 9.98
N ASN A 341 26.70 -5.21 10.91
CA ASN A 341 25.44 -4.49 10.76
C ASN A 341 25.59 -3.09 11.33
N PRO A 342 25.45 -2.03 10.51
CA PRO A 342 25.57 -0.65 10.98
C PRO A 342 24.66 -0.26 12.14
N HIS A 343 23.49 -0.91 12.27
CA HIS A 343 22.57 -0.64 13.38
C HIS A 343 23.15 -1.11 14.73
N ASP A 344 24.06 -2.08 14.71
CA ASP A 344 24.70 -2.57 15.94
C ASP A 344 25.75 -1.57 16.46
N LEU A 345 26.27 -0.65 15.62
CA LEU A 345 27.09 0.50 16.11
C LEU A 345 26.30 1.39 17.07
N ARG A 346 25.05 1.64 16.78
CA ARG A 346 24.18 2.44 17.70
C ARG A 346 23.91 1.70 19.00
N ARG A 347 23.75 0.38 18.96
CA ARG A 347 23.62 -0.45 20.17
C ARG A 347 24.91 -0.45 20.97
N THR A 348 26.05 -0.57 20.29
CA THR A 348 27.38 -0.46 20.90
C THR A 348 27.55 0.88 21.59
N PHE A 349 27.20 1.99 20.91
CA PHE A 349 27.23 3.31 21.52
C PHE A 349 26.40 3.33 22.81
N THR A 350 25.14 2.89 22.77
CA THR A 350 24.26 2.87 23.94
C THR A 350 24.88 2.03 25.08
N SER A 351 25.37 0.81 24.78
CA SER A 351 25.94 -0.08 25.77
C SER A 351 27.17 0.52 26.42
N LEU A 352 28.11 1.04 25.63
CA LEU A 352 29.33 1.70 26.14
C LEU A 352 29.01 2.92 26.99
N MET A 353 28.09 3.78 26.54
CA MET A 353 27.70 4.96 27.30
C MET A 353 27.00 4.58 28.62
N SER A 354 26.16 3.55 28.61
CA SER A 354 25.50 3.07 29.84
C SER A 354 26.47 2.41 30.81
N GLU A 355 27.54 1.79 30.31
CA GLU A 355 28.55 1.11 31.13
C GLU A 355 29.61 2.06 31.67
N HIS A 356 30.04 3.06 30.89
CA HIS A 356 31.19 3.90 31.20
C HIS A 356 30.84 5.34 31.56
N SER A 357 29.58 5.74 31.51
CA SER A 357 29.15 7.08 31.87
C SER A 357 28.21 7.10 33.07
N ASN A 358 28.26 8.19 33.86
CA ASN A 358 27.35 8.44 34.97
C ASN A 358 26.06 9.13 34.54
N PHE A 359 25.77 9.19 33.24
CA PHE A 359 24.58 9.85 32.72
C PHE A 359 23.35 8.95 32.78
N SER A 360 22.19 9.57 32.95
CA SER A 360 20.94 8.81 32.95
C SER A 360 20.65 8.21 31.56
N GLU A 361 20.04 7.02 31.51
CA GLU A 361 19.57 6.37 30.28
C GLU A 361 18.72 7.30 29.39
N SER A 362 18.01 8.24 30.04
CA SER A 362 17.19 9.24 29.32
C SER A 362 18.03 10.18 28.46
N ILE A 363 19.24 10.57 28.93
CA ILE A 363 20.15 11.41 28.16
C ILE A 363 20.78 10.62 27.02
N ILE A 364 21.23 9.40 27.29
CA ILE A 364 21.82 8.50 26.30
C ILE A 364 20.79 8.19 25.18
N ASP A 365 19.56 7.84 25.56
CA ASP A 365 18.48 7.57 24.60
C ASP A 365 18.11 8.81 23.76
N SER A 366 18.27 10.01 24.35
CA SER A 366 18.04 11.26 23.63
C SER A 366 19.02 11.49 22.47
N LEU A 367 20.21 10.89 22.51
CA LEU A 367 21.20 10.90 21.41
C LEU A 367 20.80 9.98 20.24
N LEU A 368 19.92 9.03 20.49
CA LEU A 368 19.47 8.07 19.50
C LEU A 368 18.24 8.52 18.70
N ASN A 369 17.63 9.64 19.01
CA ASN A 369 16.38 10.08 18.40
C ASN A 369 15.31 8.96 18.39
N HIS A 370 15.13 8.28 19.51
CA HIS A 370 14.05 7.33 19.68
C HIS A 370 12.74 8.06 20.01
N LYS A 371 11.61 7.60 19.48
CA LYS A 371 10.30 8.06 19.98
C LYS A 371 10.22 7.67 21.45
N ARG A 372 10.16 8.67 22.33
CA ARG A 372 9.96 8.43 23.76
C ARG A 372 8.68 7.63 23.93
N ALA A 373 8.77 6.49 24.63
CA ALA A 373 7.61 5.68 24.92
C ALA A 373 6.51 6.55 25.56
N ALA A 374 5.27 6.32 25.19
CA ALA A 374 4.08 7.11 25.59
C ALA A 374 3.78 7.06 27.12
N THR A 375 4.65 6.47 27.92
CA THR A 375 4.55 6.30 29.38
C THR A 375 4.80 7.56 30.20
N ARG A 376 5.30 8.65 29.58
CA ARG A 376 5.33 9.96 30.25
C ARG A 376 4.13 10.76 29.76
N SER A 377 3.29 11.18 30.71
CA SER A 377 2.06 11.93 30.47
C SER A 377 2.21 12.99 29.37
N GLY A 378 1.23 13.08 28.45
CA GLY A 378 1.28 13.94 27.27
C GLY A 378 1.66 15.41 27.54
N VAL A 379 1.43 15.89 28.76
CA VAL A 379 1.77 17.22 29.25
C VAL A 379 3.30 17.42 29.34
N MET A 380 4.07 16.45 29.83
CA MET A 380 5.54 16.54 29.95
C MET A 380 6.24 16.57 28.57
N ARG A 381 5.59 16.06 27.51
CA ARG A 381 6.12 16.07 26.14
C ARG A 381 6.25 17.49 25.58
N HIS A 382 5.33 18.39 25.94
CA HIS A 382 5.32 19.78 25.48
C HIS A 382 6.30 20.69 26.27
N TYR A 383 6.65 20.33 27.49
CA TYR A 383 7.55 21.13 28.34
C TYR A 383 9.03 20.77 28.20
N GLN A 384 9.41 19.65 27.62
CA GLN A 384 10.80 19.24 27.46
C GLN A 384 11.41 19.67 26.12
N HIS A 385 11.33 20.96 25.79
CA HIS A 385 12.09 21.55 24.68
C HIS A 385 13.58 21.78 25.00
N ALA A 386 14.00 21.58 26.22
CA ALA A 386 15.41 21.64 26.57
C ALA A 386 16.15 20.50 25.83
N LYS A 387 16.96 20.87 24.85
CA LYS A 387 17.71 19.93 24.00
C LYS A 387 18.82 19.21 24.75
N ASN A 388 19.06 19.58 26.01
CA ASN A 388 20.15 19.05 26.86
C ASN A 388 21.48 18.92 26.10
N LEU A 389 21.77 19.87 25.20
CA LEU A 389 22.89 19.76 24.25
C LEU A 389 24.25 19.73 25.00
N LYS A 390 24.37 20.41 26.15
CA LYS A 390 25.58 20.36 26.99
C LYS A 390 25.78 18.93 27.49
N GLN A 391 24.79 18.33 28.13
CA GLN A 391 24.87 16.95 28.65
C GLN A 391 25.07 15.94 27.55
N ARG A 392 24.41 16.12 26.39
CA ARG A 392 24.61 15.25 25.21
C ARG A 392 26.04 15.32 24.69
N ARG A 393 26.67 16.49 24.73
CA ARG A 393 28.09 16.67 24.37
C ARG A 393 28.99 15.93 25.34
N GLU A 394 28.80 16.17 26.63
CA GLU A 394 29.55 15.51 27.71
C GLU A 394 29.47 13.97 27.64
N VAL A 395 28.30 13.40 27.21
CA VAL A 395 28.18 11.95 26.99
C VAL A 395 29.01 11.49 25.81
N MET A 396 29.15 12.30 24.77
CA MET A 396 29.84 11.91 23.54
C MET A 396 31.37 12.13 23.62
N GLU A 397 31.86 13.01 24.50
CA GLU A 397 33.27 13.24 24.82
C GLU A 397 33.86 12.10 25.64
#